data_af8013e726bebf1aeabfe98e4886d363
#
_entry.id   af8013e726bebf1aeabfe98e4886d363
#
_cell.length_a   1.000
_cell.length_b   1.000
_cell.length_c   1.000
_cell.angle_alpha   90.00
_cell.angle_beta   90.00
_cell.angle_gamma   90.00
#
_symmetry.space_group_name_H-M   'P 1'
#
loop_
_entity.id
_entity.type
_entity.pdbx_description
1 polymer ?
#
loop_
_entity_poly.entity_id
_entity_poly.type
_entity_poly.pdbx_seq_one_letter_code
_entity_poly.pdbx_strand_id
1 'polypeptide(L)'
;MQPALVYAYLAMARFVRSSEIELGARGRVQALRLRDMAQAHLENSLNIQWIDLGLAEAAMVLALFETSAHPQHDDAHADTALVLLDKIIETLRLTEIDAADHDTLDHSSGVPTVAPAPPLKRCECAQPPAPADSTVTSSWAFQPAWDPNWSAEEIRAEETRRLCWSALVLVANHTVARAGEQREPLGLFLVDSSNVCAHSCKTRGAVPF
;
A
#
# COMPACT_ATOMS: atom_id res chain seq x y z
N MET A 1 16.97 -9.97 2.64
CA MET A 1 15.85 -9.19 3.22
C MET A 1 16.39 -7.81 3.53
N GLN A 2 15.69 -6.77 3.11
CA GLN A 2 16.06 -5.36 3.36
C GLN A 2 15.90 -5.02 4.85
N PRO A 3 16.96 -4.54 5.53
CA PRO A 3 16.85 -4.12 6.93
C PRO A 3 15.83 -2.98 7.13
N ALA A 4 15.77 -2.05 6.17
CA ALA A 4 14.80 -0.96 6.16
C ALA A 4 13.36 -1.47 6.30
N LEU A 5 13.00 -2.55 5.60
CA LEU A 5 11.66 -3.13 5.62
C LEU A 5 11.31 -3.66 7.02
N VAL A 6 12.25 -4.35 7.67
CA VAL A 6 12.03 -4.89 9.01
C VAL A 6 11.73 -3.77 10.01
N TYR A 7 12.55 -2.72 9.99
CA TYR A 7 12.36 -1.58 10.91
C TYR A 7 11.10 -0.78 10.59
N ALA A 8 10.75 -0.62 9.31
CA ALA A 8 9.53 0.07 8.89
C ALA A 8 8.27 -0.65 9.39
N TYR A 9 8.19 -1.98 9.22
CA TYR A 9 7.08 -2.77 9.75
C TYR A 9 7.02 -2.72 11.29
N LEU A 10 8.15 -2.82 11.97
CA LEU A 10 8.19 -2.70 13.43
C LEU A 10 7.74 -1.31 13.90
N ALA A 11 8.13 -0.25 13.19
CA ALA A 11 7.70 1.12 13.48
C ALA A 11 6.19 1.25 13.34
N MET A 12 5.63 0.80 12.22
CA MET A 12 4.20 0.86 11.95
C MET A 12 3.40 0.01 12.96
N ALA A 13 3.82 -1.23 13.22
CA ALA A 13 3.17 -2.10 14.21
C ALA A 13 3.18 -1.49 15.61
N ARG A 14 4.29 -0.87 16.03
CA ARG A 14 4.37 -0.13 17.30
C ARG A 14 3.49 1.10 17.32
N PHE A 15 3.44 1.84 16.20
CA PHE A 15 2.62 3.02 16.09
C PHE A 15 1.13 2.68 16.22
N VAL A 16 0.64 1.72 15.46
CA VAL A 16 -0.75 1.26 15.52
C VAL A 16 -1.12 0.78 16.93
N ARG A 17 -0.29 -0.05 17.55
CA ARG A 17 -0.52 -0.51 18.91
C ARG A 17 -0.39 0.58 19.97
N SER A 18 0.29 1.68 19.68
CA SER A 18 0.43 2.81 20.59
C SER A 18 -0.84 3.67 20.70
N SER A 19 -1.81 3.48 19.82
CA SER A 19 -3.16 4.06 19.94
C SER A 19 -3.95 3.39 21.07
N GLU A 20 -3.59 2.16 21.44
CA GLU A 20 -4.18 1.46 22.58
C GLU A 20 -3.66 2.04 23.90
N ILE A 21 -4.49 1.96 24.93
CA ILE A 21 -4.22 2.58 26.24
C ILE A 21 -2.90 2.08 26.85
N GLU A 22 -2.53 0.83 26.60
CA GLU A 22 -1.38 0.17 27.23
C GLU A 22 -0.02 0.68 26.77
N LEU A 23 0.14 1.08 25.52
CA LEU A 23 1.43 1.52 24.99
C LEU A 23 1.61 3.04 24.98
N GLY A 24 0.55 3.79 24.81
CA GLY A 24 0.50 5.25 24.93
C GLY A 24 1.75 5.98 24.38
N ALA A 25 2.21 6.97 25.13
CA ALA A 25 3.35 7.82 24.73
C ALA A 25 4.67 7.05 24.56
N ARG A 26 4.92 6.02 25.37
CA ARG A 26 6.15 5.20 25.25
C ARG A 26 6.18 4.42 23.94
N GLY A 27 5.03 3.87 23.53
CA GLY A 27 4.90 3.17 22.25
C GLY A 27 5.17 4.09 21.07
N ARG A 28 4.64 5.32 21.10
CA ARG A 28 4.88 6.33 20.05
C ARG A 28 6.36 6.72 19.95
N VAL A 29 7.04 6.95 21.09
CA VAL A 29 8.48 7.25 21.08
C VAL A 29 9.29 6.08 20.51
N GLN A 30 8.95 4.84 20.83
CA GLN A 30 9.60 3.67 20.24
C GLN A 30 9.34 3.54 18.75
N ALA A 31 8.09 3.80 18.30
CA ALA A 31 7.74 3.80 16.89
C ALA A 31 8.58 4.81 16.09
N LEU A 32 8.71 6.03 16.60
CA LEU A 32 9.55 7.07 15.98
C LEU A 32 11.02 6.67 15.87
N ARG A 33 11.60 6.07 16.91
CA ARG A 33 12.98 5.56 16.86
C ARG A 33 13.16 4.46 15.81
N LEU A 34 12.20 3.55 15.71
CA LEU A 34 12.22 2.50 14.69
C LEU A 34 12.06 3.07 13.28
N ARG A 35 11.22 4.10 13.11
CA ARG A 35 11.09 4.86 11.88
C ARG A 35 12.43 5.49 11.45
N ASP A 36 13.12 6.16 12.39
CA ASP A 36 14.43 6.76 12.13
C ASP A 36 15.48 5.71 11.70
N MET A 37 15.45 4.53 12.34
CA MET A 37 16.31 3.40 11.93
C MET A 37 15.94 2.89 10.53
N ALA A 38 14.64 2.77 10.22
CA ALA A 38 14.18 2.35 8.91
C ALA A 38 14.65 3.34 7.82
N GLN A 39 14.51 4.63 8.08
CA GLN A 39 14.96 5.69 7.17
C GLN A 39 16.47 5.63 6.93
N ALA A 40 17.27 5.50 7.98
CA ALA A 40 18.72 5.40 7.85
C ALA A 40 19.15 4.16 7.03
N HIS A 41 18.49 3.02 7.22
CA HIS A 41 18.75 1.81 6.43
C HIS A 41 18.29 1.96 4.97
N LEU A 42 17.19 2.63 4.72
CA LEU A 42 16.70 2.92 3.38
C LEU A 42 17.70 3.80 2.61
N GLU A 43 18.15 4.90 3.22
CA GLU A 43 19.16 5.78 2.65
C GLU A 43 20.48 5.05 2.39
N ASN A 44 20.91 4.20 3.32
CA ASN A 44 22.11 3.39 3.12
C ASN A 44 21.95 2.41 1.94
N SER A 45 20.80 1.77 1.79
CA SER A 45 20.52 0.86 0.66
C SER A 45 20.54 1.60 -0.67
N LEU A 46 20.02 2.83 -0.73
CA LEU A 46 20.10 3.68 -1.91
C LEU A 46 21.53 4.07 -2.23
N ASN A 47 22.32 4.45 -1.22
CA ASN A 47 23.72 4.84 -1.40
C ASN A 47 24.60 3.72 -1.96
N ILE A 48 24.35 2.47 -1.55
CA ILE A 48 25.06 1.28 -2.06
C ILE A 48 24.40 0.66 -3.28
N GLN A 49 23.37 1.31 -3.85
CA GLN A 49 22.62 0.84 -5.02
C GLN A 49 21.94 -0.53 -4.82
N TRP A 50 21.60 -0.88 -3.59
CA TRP A 50 20.82 -2.09 -3.31
C TRP A 50 19.33 -1.76 -3.36
N ILE A 51 18.80 -1.66 -4.59
CA ILE A 51 17.41 -1.28 -4.86
C ILE A 51 16.67 -2.53 -5.35
N ASP A 52 15.74 -3.02 -4.55
CA ASP A 52 14.91 -4.20 -4.84
C ASP A 52 13.45 -3.97 -4.39
N LEU A 53 12.57 -4.95 -4.63
CA LEU A 53 11.17 -4.88 -4.23
C LEU A 53 11.01 -4.64 -2.72
N GLY A 54 11.84 -5.28 -1.89
CA GLY A 54 11.80 -5.08 -0.44
C GLY A 54 12.15 -3.65 -0.02
N LEU A 55 12.96 -2.92 -0.80
CA LEU A 55 13.22 -1.51 -0.57
C LEU A 55 11.99 -0.65 -0.93
N ALA A 56 11.28 -1.00 -2.02
CA ALA A 56 10.03 -0.33 -2.39
C ALA A 56 8.95 -0.54 -1.33
N GLU A 57 8.84 -1.75 -0.79
CA GLU A 57 7.93 -2.04 0.34
C GLU A 57 8.29 -1.24 1.60
N ALA A 58 9.59 -1.13 1.91
CA ALA A 58 10.06 -0.31 3.03
C ALA A 58 9.68 1.16 2.84
N ALA A 59 9.90 1.71 1.65
CA ALA A 59 9.53 3.08 1.30
C ALA A 59 8.01 3.29 1.40
N MET A 60 7.20 2.31 0.96
CA MET A 60 5.74 2.35 1.07
C MET A 60 5.28 2.41 2.54
N VAL A 61 5.83 1.56 3.41
CA VAL A 61 5.47 1.55 4.84
C VAL A 61 5.93 2.82 5.53
N LEU A 62 7.10 3.36 5.17
CA LEU A 62 7.58 4.66 5.68
C LEU A 62 6.70 5.82 5.20
N ALA A 63 6.32 5.85 3.93
CA ALA A 63 5.42 6.87 3.40
C ALA A 63 4.05 6.82 4.10
N LEU A 64 3.52 5.62 4.36
CA LEU A 64 2.29 5.44 5.13
C LEU A 64 2.46 5.92 6.58
N PHE A 65 3.63 5.70 7.18
CA PHE A 65 3.92 6.20 8.53
C PHE A 65 3.94 7.73 8.54
N GLU A 66 4.69 8.37 7.64
CA GLU A 66 4.85 9.83 7.57
C GLU A 66 3.55 10.56 7.23
N THR A 67 2.66 9.95 6.43
CA THR A 67 1.34 10.50 6.14
C THR A 67 0.32 10.27 7.25
N SER A 68 0.66 9.48 8.28
CA SER A 68 -0.20 9.22 9.44
C SER A 68 -0.08 10.33 10.50
N ALA A 69 -1.11 10.52 11.31
CA ALA A 69 -1.11 11.52 12.40
C ALA A 69 -0.25 11.04 13.59
N HIS A 70 1.04 11.28 13.55
CA HIS A 70 1.98 11.00 14.64
C HIS A 70 2.57 12.29 15.24
N PRO A 71 3.18 12.24 16.45
CA PRO A 71 3.62 13.46 17.17
C PRO A 71 4.66 14.33 16.45
N GLN A 72 5.37 13.77 15.49
CA GLN A 72 6.36 14.46 14.65
C GLN A 72 5.90 14.54 13.19
N HIS A 73 4.58 14.44 12.95
CA HIS A 73 4.03 14.59 11.61
C HIS A 73 4.39 15.98 11.06
N ASP A 74 4.95 15.98 9.85
CA ASP A 74 5.30 17.17 9.10
C ASP A 74 5.06 16.88 7.61
N ASP A 75 4.34 17.78 6.97
CA ASP A 75 3.98 17.66 5.56
C ASP A 75 5.20 17.54 4.65
N ALA A 76 6.30 18.25 4.98
CA ALA A 76 7.52 18.17 4.18
C ALA A 76 8.17 16.78 4.26
N HIS A 77 8.10 16.11 5.40
CA HIS A 77 8.55 14.72 5.54
C HIS A 77 7.64 13.76 4.78
N ALA A 78 6.32 13.96 4.87
CA ALA A 78 5.35 13.17 4.11
C ALA A 78 5.56 13.31 2.59
N ASP A 79 5.72 14.54 2.10
CA ASP A 79 6.02 14.84 0.71
C ASP A 79 7.31 14.13 0.24
N THR A 80 8.37 14.24 1.04
CA THR A 80 9.67 13.62 0.73
C THR A 80 9.58 12.10 0.68
N ALA A 81 8.86 11.47 1.62
CA ALA A 81 8.67 10.03 1.65
C ALA A 81 7.88 9.53 0.43
N LEU A 82 6.85 10.27 -0.01
CA LEU A 82 6.09 9.96 -1.21
C LEU A 82 6.91 10.11 -2.48
N VAL A 83 7.68 11.18 -2.61
CA VAL A 83 8.59 11.38 -3.75
C VAL A 83 9.63 10.26 -3.82
N LEU A 84 10.15 9.83 -2.69
CA LEU A 84 11.12 8.74 -2.64
C LEU A 84 10.52 7.40 -3.05
N LEU A 85 9.32 7.08 -2.54
CA LEU A 85 8.56 5.89 -2.94
C LEU A 85 8.32 5.88 -4.44
N ASP A 86 7.82 6.99 -4.98
CA ASP A 86 7.54 7.18 -6.40
C ASP A 86 8.78 6.93 -7.27
N LYS A 87 9.93 7.49 -6.87
CA LYS A 87 11.21 7.30 -7.55
C LYS A 87 11.72 5.85 -7.51
N ILE A 88 11.52 5.14 -6.42
CA ILE A 88 11.89 3.72 -6.32
C ILE A 88 11.02 2.87 -7.24
N ILE A 89 9.70 3.13 -7.27
CA ILE A 89 8.75 2.44 -8.17
C ILE A 89 9.12 2.69 -9.64
N GLU A 90 9.39 3.94 -10.02
CA GLU A 90 9.84 4.32 -11.36
C GLU A 90 11.17 3.61 -11.72
N THR A 91 12.16 3.65 -10.83
CA THR A 91 13.49 3.06 -11.04
C THR A 91 13.42 1.55 -11.27
N LEU A 92 12.57 0.85 -10.50
CA LEU A 92 12.37 -0.59 -10.62
C LEU A 92 11.37 -0.96 -11.72
N ARG A 93 10.75 0.02 -12.38
CA ARG A 93 9.70 -0.18 -13.38
C ARG A 93 8.58 -1.10 -12.91
N LEU A 94 8.18 -0.97 -11.64
CA LEU A 94 7.20 -1.90 -11.05
C LEU A 94 5.83 -1.78 -11.71
N THR A 95 5.55 -0.65 -12.35
CA THR A 95 4.32 -0.44 -13.09
C THR A 95 4.29 -1.17 -14.43
N GLU A 96 5.37 -1.72 -14.92
CA GLU A 96 5.47 -2.42 -16.22
C GLU A 96 5.30 -3.94 -16.10
N ILE A 97 5.00 -4.48 -14.92
CA ILE A 97 4.99 -5.93 -14.65
C ILE A 97 4.07 -6.71 -15.58
N ASP A 98 2.96 -6.13 -15.99
CA ASP A 98 1.97 -6.75 -16.88
C ASP A 98 2.01 -6.19 -18.31
N ALA A 99 3.02 -5.37 -18.66
CA ALA A 99 3.11 -4.72 -19.97
C ALA A 99 3.22 -5.72 -21.15
N ALA A 100 3.76 -6.92 -20.91
CA ALA A 100 3.88 -7.97 -21.90
C ALA A 100 2.71 -8.96 -21.92
N ASP A 101 1.72 -8.79 -21.03
CA ASP A 101 0.56 -9.68 -20.97
C ASP A 101 -0.46 -9.28 -22.05
N HIS A 102 -0.54 -10.10 -23.12
CA HIS A 102 -1.45 -9.89 -24.25
C HIS A 102 -2.93 -9.80 -23.84
N ASP A 103 -3.32 -10.45 -22.77
CA ASP A 103 -4.71 -10.38 -22.28
C ASP A 103 -5.07 -9.03 -21.64
N THR A 104 -4.06 -8.20 -21.30
CA THR A 104 -4.28 -6.84 -20.80
C THR A 104 -4.44 -5.82 -21.93
N LEU A 105 -3.98 -6.14 -23.14
CA LEU A 105 -4.00 -5.25 -24.30
C LEU A 105 -5.36 -5.24 -25.04
N ASP A 106 -6.22 -6.21 -24.78
CA ASP A 106 -7.54 -6.34 -25.43
C ASP A 106 -8.64 -5.48 -24.79
N HIS A 107 -8.29 -4.40 -24.14
CA HIS A 107 -9.26 -3.38 -23.84
C HIS A 107 -9.54 -2.58 -25.12
N SER A 108 -10.36 -3.18 -26.00
CA SER A 108 -11.04 -2.41 -27.02
C SER A 108 -11.64 -1.17 -26.35
N SER A 109 -11.47 -0.02 -26.98
CA SER A 109 -11.89 1.32 -26.55
C SER A 109 -13.42 1.49 -26.37
N GLY A 110 -14.07 0.48 -25.79
CA GLY A 110 -15.43 0.52 -25.33
C GLY A 110 -15.46 0.83 -23.84
N VAL A 111 -16.24 1.83 -23.45
CA VAL A 111 -16.63 2.04 -22.06
C VAL A 111 -16.90 0.68 -21.42
N PRO A 112 -16.25 0.31 -20.31
CA PRO A 112 -16.51 -0.96 -19.65
C PRO A 112 -18.01 -1.05 -19.41
N THR A 113 -18.64 -2.04 -20.04
CA THR A 113 -20.04 -2.34 -19.78
C THR A 113 -20.07 -2.78 -18.32
N VAL A 114 -20.47 -1.87 -17.45
CA VAL A 114 -20.76 -2.20 -16.06
C VAL A 114 -21.86 -3.24 -16.15
N ALA A 115 -21.51 -4.53 -16.01
CA ALA A 115 -22.51 -5.55 -15.85
C ALA A 115 -23.40 -5.10 -14.69
N PRO A 116 -24.74 -5.09 -14.87
CA PRO A 116 -25.63 -4.69 -13.79
C PRO A 116 -25.23 -5.52 -12.56
N ALA A 117 -24.85 -4.83 -11.50
CA ALA A 117 -24.46 -5.48 -10.26
C ALA A 117 -25.58 -6.46 -9.91
N PRO A 118 -25.26 -7.73 -9.59
CA PRO A 118 -26.29 -8.66 -9.10
C PRO A 118 -26.98 -7.96 -7.94
N PRO A 119 -28.32 -8.13 -7.79
CA PRO A 119 -29.07 -7.45 -6.77
C PRO A 119 -28.34 -7.64 -5.44
N LEU A 120 -27.97 -6.53 -4.81
CA LEU A 120 -27.24 -6.50 -3.55
C LEU A 120 -27.90 -7.50 -2.60
N LYS A 121 -27.25 -8.63 -2.39
CA LYS A 121 -27.64 -9.51 -1.29
C LYS A 121 -27.65 -8.63 -0.05
N ARG A 122 -28.75 -8.69 0.71
CA ARG A 122 -28.89 -7.92 1.96
C ARG A 122 -27.57 -8.00 2.70
N CYS A 123 -27.06 -6.83 3.09
CA CYS A 123 -25.83 -6.73 3.87
C CYS A 123 -25.90 -7.73 5.04
N GLU A 124 -24.97 -8.65 5.12
CA GLU A 124 -24.90 -9.63 6.20
C GLU A 124 -24.72 -8.95 7.59
N CYS A 125 -24.34 -7.69 7.60
CA CYS A 125 -24.29 -6.86 8.80
C CYS A 125 -25.67 -6.63 9.45
N ALA A 126 -26.78 -6.92 8.75
CA ALA A 126 -28.16 -6.86 9.28
C ALA A 126 -28.66 -8.21 9.83
N GLN A 127 -27.81 -9.24 9.90
CA GLN A 127 -28.18 -10.48 10.56
C GLN A 127 -28.17 -10.28 12.09
N PRO A 128 -29.17 -10.80 12.81
CA PRO A 128 -29.12 -10.81 14.27
C PRO A 128 -27.89 -11.58 14.74
N PRO A 129 -27.25 -11.18 15.86
CA PRO A 129 -26.05 -11.83 16.34
C PRO A 129 -26.29 -13.33 16.49
N ALA A 130 -25.43 -14.12 15.83
CA ALA A 130 -25.44 -15.57 15.99
C ALA A 130 -25.23 -15.93 17.48
N PRO A 131 -25.83 -17.03 17.98
CA PRO A 131 -25.66 -17.42 19.36
C PRO A 131 -24.16 -17.56 19.72
N ALA A 132 -23.85 -17.23 20.97
CA ALA A 132 -22.51 -16.94 21.52
C ALA A 132 -21.45 -18.05 21.43
N ASP A 133 -21.70 -19.15 20.73
CA ASP A 133 -20.76 -20.28 20.56
C ASP A 133 -20.06 -20.30 19.17
N SER A 134 -20.35 -19.35 18.32
CA SER A 134 -19.53 -19.17 17.13
C SER A 134 -18.29 -18.39 17.52
N THR A 135 -17.14 -19.06 17.52
CA THR A 135 -15.84 -18.39 17.51
C THR A 135 -15.92 -17.24 16.50
N VAL A 136 -15.97 -16.02 17.03
CA VAL A 136 -15.92 -14.80 16.21
C VAL A 136 -14.57 -14.83 15.53
N THR A 137 -14.51 -15.43 14.34
CA THR A 137 -13.40 -15.23 13.43
C THR A 137 -13.44 -13.75 13.10
N SER A 138 -12.55 -13.01 13.75
CA SER A 138 -12.36 -11.60 13.47
C SER A 138 -12.38 -11.41 11.96
N SER A 139 -13.15 -10.45 11.46
CA SER A 139 -13.15 -10.10 10.02
C SER A 139 -11.76 -9.71 9.50
N TRP A 140 -10.79 -9.52 10.39
CA TRP A 140 -9.37 -9.34 10.12
C TRP A 140 -8.62 -10.66 9.86
N ALA A 141 -9.26 -11.81 10.05
CA ALA A 141 -8.73 -13.11 9.63
C ALA A 141 -8.88 -13.36 8.12
N PHE A 142 -9.23 -12.35 7.34
CA PHE A 142 -9.04 -12.39 5.90
C PHE A 142 -7.54 -12.52 5.62
N GLN A 143 -7.10 -13.75 5.51
CA GLN A 143 -5.83 -14.01 4.87
C GLN A 143 -5.93 -13.44 3.45
N PRO A 144 -4.96 -12.63 3.03
CA PRO A 144 -4.84 -12.36 1.61
C PRO A 144 -4.85 -13.72 0.94
N ALA A 145 -5.80 -13.92 0.06
CA ALA A 145 -5.94 -15.20 -0.61
C ALA A 145 -4.74 -15.39 -1.55
N TRP A 146 -3.64 -15.89 -0.97
CA TRP A 146 -2.58 -16.48 -1.75
C TRP A 146 -3.09 -17.85 -2.18
N ASP A 147 -3.20 -18.07 -3.48
CA ASP A 147 -3.50 -19.42 -3.95
C ASP A 147 -2.33 -20.32 -3.53
N PRO A 148 -2.58 -21.41 -2.79
CA PRO A 148 -1.53 -22.32 -2.34
C PRO A 148 -0.79 -22.99 -3.51
N ASN A 149 -1.33 -22.90 -4.72
CA ASN A 149 -0.73 -23.46 -5.92
C ASN A 149 0.15 -22.45 -6.68
N TRP A 150 0.19 -21.19 -6.25
CA TRP A 150 1.02 -20.18 -6.89
C TRP A 150 2.51 -20.48 -6.74
N SER A 151 3.23 -20.33 -7.83
CA SER A 151 4.69 -20.33 -7.83
C SER A 151 5.24 -19.09 -7.10
N ALA A 152 6.51 -19.14 -6.74
CA ALA A 152 7.20 -17.99 -6.14
C ALA A 152 7.21 -16.76 -7.07
N GLU A 153 7.17 -16.96 -8.39
CA GLU A 153 7.11 -15.87 -9.38
C GLU A 153 5.72 -15.23 -9.38
N GLU A 154 4.65 -16.02 -9.36
CA GLU A 154 3.28 -15.51 -9.29
C GLU A 154 3.03 -14.73 -7.98
N ILE A 155 3.52 -15.25 -6.85
CA ILE A 155 3.46 -14.56 -5.58
C ILE A 155 4.16 -13.20 -5.67
N ARG A 156 5.40 -13.17 -6.19
CA ARG A 156 6.17 -11.92 -6.34
C ARG A 156 5.50 -10.93 -7.28
N ALA A 157 4.92 -11.40 -8.38
CA ALA A 157 4.18 -10.57 -9.31
C ALA A 157 2.96 -9.93 -8.62
N GLU A 158 2.23 -10.70 -7.83
CA GLU A 158 1.08 -10.21 -7.09
C GLU A 158 1.49 -9.26 -5.94
N GLU A 159 2.59 -9.51 -5.23
CA GLU A 159 3.18 -8.57 -4.26
C GLU A 159 3.46 -7.22 -4.93
N THR A 160 4.07 -7.25 -6.11
CA THR A 160 4.37 -6.03 -6.87
C THR A 160 3.10 -5.28 -7.26
N ARG A 161 2.06 -5.98 -7.76
CA ARG A 161 0.77 -5.35 -8.09
C ARG A 161 0.14 -4.69 -6.88
N ARG A 162 0.09 -5.40 -5.75
CA ARG A 162 -0.47 -4.86 -4.50
C ARG A 162 0.30 -3.67 -3.99
N LEU A 163 1.63 -3.69 -4.10
CA LEU A 163 2.47 -2.55 -3.75
C LEU A 163 2.13 -1.33 -4.61
N CYS A 164 2.08 -1.49 -5.94
CA CYS A 164 1.74 -0.40 -6.87
C CYS A 164 0.35 0.18 -6.59
N TRP A 165 -0.65 -0.68 -6.37
CA TRP A 165 -1.99 -0.23 -6.01
C TRP A 165 -2.04 0.52 -4.69
N SER A 166 -1.35 0.02 -3.67
CA SER A 166 -1.29 0.67 -2.37
C SER A 166 -0.59 2.03 -2.45
N ALA A 167 0.49 2.10 -3.23
CA ALA A 167 1.21 3.35 -3.48
C ALA A 167 0.33 4.37 -4.23
N LEU A 168 -0.39 3.93 -5.27
CA LEU A 168 -1.31 4.76 -6.02
C LEU A 168 -2.42 5.34 -5.12
N VAL A 169 -3.03 4.51 -4.28
CA VAL A 169 -4.08 4.95 -3.34
C VAL A 169 -3.51 5.96 -2.34
N LEU A 170 -2.31 5.70 -1.79
CA LEU A 170 -1.67 6.60 -0.85
C LEU A 170 -1.37 7.97 -1.49
N VAL A 171 -0.78 7.96 -2.69
CA VAL A 171 -0.47 9.17 -3.47
C VAL A 171 -1.75 9.93 -3.83
N ALA A 172 -2.80 9.23 -4.28
CA ALA A 172 -4.07 9.85 -4.62
C ALA A 172 -4.71 10.54 -3.42
N ASN A 173 -4.75 9.89 -2.26
CA ASN A 173 -5.29 10.45 -1.03
C ASN A 173 -4.51 11.70 -0.59
N HIS A 174 -3.17 11.64 -0.65
CA HIS A 174 -2.32 12.78 -0.32
C HIS A 174 -2.51 13.94 -1.30
N THR A 175 -2.63 13.66 -2.60
CA THR A 175 -2.88 14.68 -3.63
C THR A 175 -4.23 15.38 -3.40
N VAL A 176 -5.28 14.63 -3.05
CA VAL A 176 -6.59 15.21 -2.72
C VAL A 176 -6.51 16.08 -1.46
N ALA A 177 -5.81 15.64 -0.43
CA ALA A 177 -5.62 16.41 0.80
C ALA A 177 -4.91 17.74 0.51
N ARG A 178 -3.79 17.71 -0.25
CA ARG A 178 -3.06 18.92 -0.68
C ARG A 178 -3.92 19.88 -1.48
N ALA A 179 -4.72 19.36 -2.41
CA ALA A 179 -5.63 20.19 -3.20
C ALA A 179 -6.69 20.87 -2.30
N GLY A 180 -7.20 20.18 -1.28
CA GLY A 180 -8.09 20.76 -0.26
C GLY A 180 -7.44 21.88 0.53
N GLU A 181 -6.14 21.84 0.73
CA GLU A 181 -5.31 22.86 1.40
C GLU A 181 -4.80 23.96 0.44
N GLN A 182 -5.18 23.92 -0.83
CA GLN A 182 -4.71 24.82 -1.89
C GLN A 182 -3.17 24.79 -2.09
N ARG A 183 -2.54 23.66 -1.82
CA ARG A 183 -1.10 23.43 -2.04
C ARG A 183 -0.86 22.90 -3.44
N GLU A 184 0.29 23.25 -4.02
CA GLU A 184 0.74 22.74 -5.31
C GLU A 184 0.82 21.20 -5.31
N PRO A 185 0.33 20.51 -6.36
CA PRO A 185 0.46 19.06 -6.46
C PRO A 185 1.92 18.63 -6.55
N LEU A 186 2.25 17.47 -5.99
CA LEU A 186 3.55 16.83 -6.21
C LEU A 186 3.60 16.28 -7.65
N GLY A 187 4.68 16.57 -8.36
CA GLY A 187 4.93 16.03 -9.70
C GLY A 187 5.39 14.58 -9.63
N LEU A 188 4.50 13.65 -9.25
CA LEU A 188 4.82 12.24 -9.07
C LEU A 188 4.53 11.44 -10.34
N PHE A 189 5.37 10.47 -10.63
CA PHE A 189 5.23 9.53 -11.74
C PHE A 189 3.89 8.75 -11.66
N LEU A 190 3.49 8.33 -10.47
CA LEU A 190 2.24 7.58 -10.24
C LEU A 190 0.96 8.41 -10.44
N VAL A 191 1.03 9.74 -10.47
CA VAL A 191 -0.14 10.60 -10.72
C VAL A 191 -0.53 10.61 -12.19
N ASP A 192 0.42 10.36 -13.09
CA ASP A 192 0.13 10.29 -14.51
C ASP A 192 -0.51 8.94 -14.86
N SER A 193 -1.78 9.00 -15.29
CA SER A 193 -2.53 7.81 -15.66
C SER A 193 -1.90 7.00 -16.79
N SER A 194 -1.09 7.61 -17.66
CA SER A 194 -0.37 6.91 -18.72
C SER A 194 0.66 5.92 -18.17
N ASN A 195 1.22 6.20 -16.98
CA ASN A 195 2.20 5.34 -16.33
C ASN A 195 1.58 4.17 -15.57
N VAL A 196 0.27 4.19 -15.34
CA VAL A 196 -0.45 3.23 -14.50
C VAL A 196 -1.49 2.43 -15.29
N CYS A 197 -1.98 2.96 -16.42
CA CYS A 197 -3.05 2.33 -17.21
C CYS A 197 -2.70 0.97 -17.85
N ALA A 198 -1.43 0.62 -17.97
CA ALA A 198 -1.01 -0.72 -18.40
C ALA A 198 -1.41 -1.83 -17.39
N HIS A 199 -1.95 -1.44 -16.23
CA HIS A 199 -2.16 -2.30 -15.06
C HIS A 199 -3.61 -2.56 -14.74
N SER A 200 -4.53 -2.20 -15.64
CA SER A 200 -5.95 -2.37 -15.40
C SER A 200 -6.34 -3.85 -15.35
N CYS A 201 -6.45 -4.33 -14.10
CA CYS A 201 -7.46 -5.33 -13.74
C CYS A 201 -7.31 -6.75 -14.25
N LYS A 202 -6.23 -7.43 -13.88
CA LYS A 202 -6.38 -8.86 -13.61
C LYS A 202 -6.43 -9.16 -12.10
N THR A 203 -7.32 -8.51 -11.37
CA THR A 203 -7.77 -9.07 -10.10
C THR A 203 -8.67 -10.26 -10.41
N ARG A 204 -8.07 -11.43 -10.68
CA ARG A 204 -8.79 -12.71 -10.55
C ARG A 204 -9.28 -12.78 -9.11
N GLY A 205 -10.53 -12.41 -8.89
CA GLY A 205 -11.20 -12.58 -7.62
C GLY A 205 -10.88 -11.57 -6.53
N ALA A 206 -10.53 -10.33 -6.85
CA ALA A 206 -10.49 -9.29 -5.83
C ALA A 206 -11.91 -9.08 -5.28
N VAL A 207 -12.08 -9.47 -4.04
CA VAL A 207 -13.24 -9.11 -3.24
C VAL A 207 -13.18 -7.59 -3.08
N PRO A 208 -14.22 -6.83 -3.44
CA PRO A 208 -14.24 -5.39 -3.18
C PRO A 208 -14.18 -5.16 -1.66
N PHE A 209 -13.40 -4.17 -1.26
CA PHE A 209 -13.33 -3.65 0.10
C PHE A 209 -14.69 -3.15 0.58
#